data_50bdf1d00e117e51f7e6da0beee9d901
#
_entry.id   50bdf1d00e117e51f7e6da0beee9d901
#
_cell.length_a   1.000
_cell.length_b   1.000
_cell.length_c   1.000
_cell.angle_alpha   90.00
_cell.angle_beta   90.00
_cell.angle_gamma   90.00
#
_symmetry.space_group_name_H-M   'P 1'
#
loop_
_entity.id
_entity.type
_entity.pdbx_description
1 polymer ?
#
loop_
_entity_poly.entity_id
_entity_poly.type
_entity_poly.pdbx_seq_one_letter_code
_entity_poly.pdbx_strand_id
1 'polypeptide(L)'
;MHPKAGLLALILALTLTLWSSVRYLRQSRTTPANDIPSQLARFQSIIRAIPANDVIGYFSDVKYQTPLPTPPYSVKYAFAPRMLVWFPDQASAEWVVVDFTKTRDYRAAGGRLGLRFVQDFGNGVVLYRRGT
;
A
#
# COMPACT_ATOMS: atom_id res chain seq x y z
N MET A 1 32.46 23.76 -37.59
CA MET A 1 31.54 23.51 -36.45
C MET A 1 31.73 24.67 -35.46
N HIS A 2 30.66 25.38 -35.08
CA HIS A 2 30.76 26.50 -34.15
C HIS A 2 30.89 25.97 -32.71
N PRO A 3 32.00 26.23 -32.00
CA PRO A 3 32.20 25.70 -30.64
C PRO A 3 31.10 26.15 -29.65
N LYS A 4 30.48 27.30 -29.93
CA LYS A 4 29.37 27.83 -29.12
C LYS A 4 28.08 26.95 -29.17
N ALA A 5 27.82 26.28 -30.30
CA ALA A 5 26.67 25.41 -30.45
C ALA A 5 26.81 24.11 -29.63
N GLY A 6 28.01 23.57 -29.57
CA GLY A 6 28.31 22.38 -28.75
C GLY A 6 28.17 22.66 -27.24
N LEU A 7 28.64 23.84 -26.78
CA LEU A 7 28.50 24.23 -25.37
C LEU A 7 27.04 24.42 -24.96
N LEU A 8 26.24 25.06 -25.82
CA LEU A 8 24.80 25.24 -25.57
C LEU A 8 24.06 23.90 -25.48
N ALA A 9 24.35 22.96 -26.38
CA ALA A 9 23.76 21.62 -26.35
C ALA A 9 24.12 20.85 -25.07
N LEU A 10 25.36 20.98 -24.60
CA LEU A 10 25.82 20.33 -23.36
C LEU A 10 25.09 20.90 -22.12
N ILE A 11 24.96 22.22 -22.04
CA ILE A 11 24.25 22.88 -20.94
C ILE A 11 22.78 22.45 -20.92
N LEU A 12 22.14 22.41 -22.09
CA LEU A 12 20.73 21.97 -22.20
C LEU A 12 20.55 20.53 -21.75
N ALA A 13 21.45 19.63 -22.16
CA ALA A 13 21.39 18.21 -21.74
C ALA A 13 21.59 18.07 -20.22
N LEU A 14 22.53 18.80 -19.63
CA LEU A 14 22.75 18.78 -18.18
C LEU A 14 21.57 19.32 -17.40
N THR A 15 20.94 20.39 -17.85
CA THR A 15 19.75 20.95 -17.18
C THR A 15 18.54 20.00 -17.27
N LEU A 16 18.32 19.34 -18.40
CA LEU A 16 17.25 18.36 -18.56
C LEU A 16 17.47 17.12 -17.69
N THR A 17 18.69 16.62 -17.59
CA THR A 17 19.01 15.47 -16.70
C THR A 17 18.87 15.83 -15.23
N LEU A 18 19.32 17.01 -14.82
CA LEU A 18 19.14 17.49 -13.44
C LEU A 18 17.65 17.66 -13.10
N TRP A 19 16.87 18.25 -13.99
CA TRP A 19 15.42 18.42 -13.81
C TRP A 19 14.70 17.09 -13.68
N SER A 20 15.01 16.12 -14.56
CA SER A 20 14.39 14.79 -14.50
C SER A 20 14.75 14.05 -13.20
N SER A 21 16.01 14.16 -12.75
CA SER A 21 16.46 13.56 -11.49
C SER A 21 15.78 14.17 -10.26
N VAL A 22 15.66 15.50 -10.22
CA VAL A 22 14.95 16.20 -9.13
C VAL A 22 13.46 15.82 -9.12
N ARG A 23 12.83 15.73 -10.28
CA ARG A 23 11.44 15.31 -10.40
C ARG A 23 11.23 13.86 -9.93
N TYR A 24 12.12 12.95 -10.32
CA TYR A 24 12.12 11.56 -9.88
C TYR A 24 12.28 11.44 -8.36
N LEU A 25 13.23 12.16 -7.76
CA LEU A 25 13.45 12.19 -6.32
C LEU A 25 12.26 12.76 -5.55
N ARG A 26 11.60 13.79 -6.07
CA ARG A 26 10.37 14.30 -5.46
C ARG A 26 9.23 13.29 -5.54
N GLN A 27 9.07 12.64 -6.66
CA GLN A 27 8.02 11.65 -6.86
C GLN A 27 8.23 10.40 -6.00
N SER A 28 9.46 9.95 -5.81
CA SER A 28 9.79 8.82 -4.92
C SER A 28 9.60 9.16 -3.43
N ARG A 29 9.78 10.42 -3.03
CA ARG A 29 9.51 10.87 -1.65
C ARG A 29 8.01 11.00 -1.33
N THR A 30 7.17 11.21 -2.33
CA THR A 30 5.72 11.39 -2.15
C THR A 30 4.92 10.09 -2.26
N THR A 31 5.57 8.95 -2.48
CA THR A 31 4.89 7.65 -2.51
C THR A 31 5.07 6.94 -1.16
N PRO A 32 4.17 7.16 -0.17
CA PRO A 32 4.28 6.54 1.16
C PRO A 32 4.18 5.02 1.12
N ALA A 33 3.72 4.48 -0.02
CA ALA A 33 3.43 3.06 -0.18
C ALA A 33 4.66 2.13 -0.17
N ASN A 34 5.88 2.67 -0.27
CA ASN A 34 7.11 1.87 -0.37
C ASN A 34 8.05 2.00 0.84
N ASP A 35 7.67 2.78 1.85
CA ASP A 35 8.45 2.89 3.08
C ASP A 35 8.13 1.73 4.01
N ILE A 36 8.95 0.68 3.97
CA ILE A 36 8.80 -0.53 4.79
C ILE A 36 8.74 -0.20 6.28
N PRO A 37 9.60 0.66 6.87
CA PRO A 37 9.51 0.99 8.29
C PRO A 37 8.18 1.61 8.69
N SER A 38 7.64 2.54 7.91
CA SER A 38 6.34 3.16 8.22
C SER A 38 5.19 2.16 8.10
N GLN A 39 5.24 1.25 7.14
CA GLN A 39 4.25 0.18 7.01
C GLN A 39 4.33 -0.81 8.17
N LEU A 40 5.54 -1.20 8.60
CA LEU A 40 5.73 -2.04 9.78
C LEU A 40 5.10 -1.40 11.01
N ALA A 41 5.41 -0.14 11.29
CA ALA A 41 4.86 0.59 12.43
C ALA A 41 3.32 0.69 12.34
N ARG A 42 2.79 0.93 11.15
CA ARG A 42 1.35 1.07 10.88
C ARG A 42 0.58 -0.21 11.16
N PHE A 43 1.13 -1.37 10.79
CA PHE A 43 0.45 -2.67 10.95
C PHE A 43 0.83 -3.42 12.23
N GLN A 44 1.79 -2.94 13.01
CA GLN A 44 2.30 -3.66 14.18
C GLN A 44 1.21 -4.02 15.20
N SER A 45 0.27 -3.12 15.45
CA SER A 45 -0.80 -3.33 16.41
C SER A 45 -1.79 -4.40 15.94
N ILE A 46 -2.18 -4.38 14.68
CA ILE A 46 -3.13 -5.33 14.12
C ILE A 46 -2.52 -6.74 14.01
N ILE A 47 -1.22 -6.84 13.70
CA ILE A 47 -0.51 -8.11 13.62
C ILE A 47 -0.57 -8.88 14.95
N ARG A 48 -0.52 -8.17 16.06
CA ARG A 48 -0.62 -8.77 17.42
C ARG A 48 -2.03 -9.26 17.74
N ALA A 49 -3.04 -8.72 17.09
CA ALA A 49 -4.44 -9.07 17.32
C ALA A 49 -4.91 -10.31 16.53
N ILE A 50 -4.13 -10.74 15.53
CA ILE A 50 -4.50 -11.85 14.65
C ILE A 50 -3.64 -13.08 15.02
N PRO A 51 -4.23 -14.32 15.05
CA PRO A 51 -3.50 -15.56 15.29
C PRO A 51 -2.32 -15.74 14.32
N ALA A 52 -1.25 -16.37 14.79
CA ALA A 52 0.05 -16.40 14.10
C ALA A 52 0.02 -17.20 12.77
N ASN A 53 -0.83 -18.21 12.67
CA ASN A 53 -0.84 -19.18 11.57
C ASN A 53 -1.97 -19.00 10.57
N ASP A 54 -2.71 -17.89 10.64
CA ASP A 54 -3.87 -17.67 9.79
C ASP A 54 -3.48 -17.06 8.44
N VAL A 55 -4.25 -17.43 7.42
CA VAL A 55 -4.29 -16.72 6.14
C VAL A 55 -5.12 -15.45 6.32
N ILE A 56 -4.57 -14.31 5.95
CA ILE A 56 -5.20 -13.01 6.13
C ILE A 56 -5.63 -12.46 4.78
N GLY A 57 -6.91 -12.14 4.66
CA GLY A 57 -7.41 -11.36 3.53
C GLY A 57 -6.96 -9.89 3.65
N TYR A 58 -6.57 -9.30 2.54
CA TYR A 58 -6.22 -7.88 2.47
C TYR A 58 -7.08 -7.17 1.44
N PHE A 59 -7.59 -6.03 1.79
CA PHE A 59 -8.31 -5.14 0.89
C PHE A 59 -7.82 -3.70 1.08
N SER A 60 -7.76 -2.95 0.00
CA SER A 60 -7.46 -1.51 0.03
C SER A 60 -8.36 -0.75 -0.93
N ASP A 61 -8.79 0.44 -0.53
CA ASP A 61 -9.54 1.35 -1.39
C ASP A 61 -8.63 2.18 -2.33
N VAL A 62 -7.31 1.94 -2.29
CA VAL A 62 -6.35 2.52 -3.21
C VAL A 62 -6.49 1.87 -4.58
N LYS A 63 -6.76 2.68 -5.60
CA LYS A 63 -6.74 2.22 -6.99
C LYS A 63 -5.29 2.21 -7.48
N TYR A 64 -4.76 1.03 -7.73
CA TYR A 64 -3.49 0.87 -8.42
C TYR A 64 -3.67 1.10 -9.92
N GLN A 65 -2.69 1.72 -10.57
CA GLN A 65 -2.73 1.98 -12.03
C GLN A 65 -2.79 0.69 -12.85
N THR A 66 -2.16 -0.37 -12.34
CA THR A 66 -2.24 -1.72 -12.88
C THR A 66 -2.75 -2.66 -11.80
N PRO A 67 -3.63 -3.63 -12.14
CA PRO A 67 -4.02 -4.66 -11.19
C PRO A 67 -2.78 -5.39 -10.67
N LEU A 68 -2.61 -5.41 -9.36
CA LEU A 68 -1.53 -6.16 -8.73
C LEU A 68 -1.98 -7.61 -8.52
N PRO A 69 -1.19 -8.61 -8.93
CA PRO A 69 -1.54 -10.02 -8.74
C PRO A 69 -1.51 -10.44 -7.26
N THR A 70 -0.81 -9.68 -6.44
CA THR A 70 -0.71 -9.92 -4.99
C THR A 70 -0.76 -8.59 -4.24
N PRO A 71 -1.10 -8.59 -2.94
CA PRO A 71 -0.96 -7.40 -2.09
C PRO A 71 0.45 -6.78 -2.18
N PRO A 72 0.59 -5.46 -1.98
CA PRO A 72 1.88 -4.78 -2.08
C PRO A 72 2.96 -5.44 -1.24
N TYR A 73 4.17 -5.53 -1.76
CA TYR A 73 5.29 -6.19 -1.06
C TYR A 73 5.60 -5.59 0.31
N SER A 74 5.49 -4.28 0.46
CA SER A 74 5.68 -3.59 1.74
C SER A 74 4.68 -4.06 2.80
N VAL A 75 3.42 -4.26 2.41
CA VAL A 75 2.37 -4.78 3.29
C VAL A 75 2.62 -6.27 3.59
N LYS A 76 2.90 -7.09 2.57
CA LYS A 76 3.26 -8.50 2.77
C LYS A 76 4.43 -8.68 3.72
N TYR A 77 5.45 -7.85 3.58
CA TYR A 77 6.61 -7.87 4.47
C TYR A 77 6.22 -7.57 5.93
N ALA A 78 5.33 -6.59 6.14
CA ALA A 78 4.84 -6.26 7.48
C ALA A 78 4.11 -7.42 8.14
N PHE A 79 3.38 -8.23 7.37
CA PHE A 79 2.63 -9.38 7.89
C PHE A 79 3.42 -10.69 7.97
N ALA A 80 4.64 -10.75 7.43
CA ALA A 80 5.45 -11.97 7.48
C ALA A 80 5.62 -12.47 8.93
N PRO A 81 5.57 -13.80 9.17
CA PRO A 81 5.48 -14.92 8.22
C PRO A 81 4.06 -15.29 7.79
N ARG A 82 3.02 -14.53 8.15
CA ARG A 82 1.63 -14.81 7.78
C ARG A 82 1.41 -14.64 6.28
N MET A 83 0.55 -15.46 5.72
CA MET A 83 0.18 -15.38 4.32
C MET A 83 -0.87 -14.28 4.11
N LEU A 84 -0.56 -13.29 3.29
CA LEU A 84 -1.48 -12.21 2.92
C LEU A 84 -1.99 -12.44 1.49
N VAL A 85 -3.30 -12.45 1.33
CA VAL A 85 -3.99 -12.68 0.05
C VAL A 85 -4.99 -11.57 -0.24
N TRP A 86 -5.30 -11.33 -1.53
CA TRP A 86 -6.35 -10.38 -1.87
C TRP A 86 -7.73 -10.87 -1.41
N PHE A 87 -8.49 -9.98 -0.79
CA PHE A 87 -9.91 -10.17 -0.55
C PHE A 87 -10.71 -9.43 -1.65
N PRO A 88 -11.76 -10.01 -2.26
CA PRO A 88 -12.41 -11.27 -1.90
C PRO A 88 -11.91 -12.52 -2.64
N ASP A 89 -10.83 -12.43 -3.43
CA ASP A 89 -10.40 -13.47 -4.35
C ASP A 89 -10.14 -14.84 -3.69
N GLN A 90 -9.72 -14.83 -2.42
CA GLN A 90 -9.56 -16.07 -1.66
C GLN A 90 -10.56 -16.16 -0.51
N ALA A 91 -11.54 -16.99 -0.69
CA ALA A 91 -12.65 -17.19 0.22
C ALA A 91 -12.27 -17.87 1.57
N SER A 92 -11.04 -18.34 1.75
CA SER A 92 -10.60 -19.08 2.94
C SER A 92 -10.15 -18.20 4.09
N ALA A 93 -9.90 -16.91 3.88
CA ALA A 93 -9.44 -16.01 4.93
C ALA A 93 -10.58 -15.65 5.89
N GLU A 94 -10.47 -16.06 7.16
CA GLU A 94 -11.40 -15.69 8.22
C GLU A 94 -11.20 -14.24 8.66
N TRP A 95 -9.96 -13.81 8.74
CA TRP A 95 -9.56 -12.45 9.12
C TRP A 95 -9.26 -11.62 7.89
N VAL A 96 -9.78 -10.40 7.85
CA VAL A 96 -9.56 -9.48 6.74
C VAL A 96 -9.06 -8.15 7.28
N VAL A 97 -7.90 -7.75 6.83
CA VAL A 97 -7.31 -6.43 7.09
C VAL A 97 -7.67 -5.51 5.93
N VAL A 98 -8.28 -4.40 6.26
CA VAL A 98 -8.64 -3.38 5.28
C VAL A 98 -7.85 -2.11 5.53
N ASP A 99 -7.27 -1.58 4.46
CA ASP A 99 -6.52 -0.34 4.45
C ASP A 99 -7.30 0.74 3.70
N PHE A 100 -8.00 1.57 4.46
CA PHE A 100 -8.79 2.68 3.92
C PHE A 100 -7.98 3.97 3.87
N THR A 101 -8.00 4.62 2.72
CA THR A 101 -7.41 5.95 2.54
C THR A 101 -8.47 7.06 2.52
N LYS A 102 -9.69 6.74 2.09
CA LYS A 102 -10.77 7.72 1.87
C LYS A 102 -12.01 7.45 2.71
N THR A 103 -12.31 6.19 2.98
CA THR A 103 -13.52 5.78 3.71
C THR A 103 -13.39 6.10 5.19
N ARG A 104 -14.45 6.63 5.79
CA ARG A 104 -14.51 6.93 7.24
C ARG A 104 -15.56 6.11 7.99
N ASP A 105 -16.61 5.68 7.33
CA ASP A 105 -17.61 4.77 7.91
C ASP A 105 -17.17 3.31 7.67
N TYR A 106 -16.33 2.82 8.56
CA TYR A 106 -15.76 1.47 8.45
C TYR A 106 -16.81 0.37 8.62
N ARG A 107 -17.84 0.60 9.48
CA ARG A 107 -18.87 -0.41 9.70
C ARG A 107 -19.74 -0.62 8.45
N ALA A 108 -20.20 0.45 7.83
CA ALA A 108 -20.97 0.37 6.60
C ALA A 108 -20.13 -0.17 5.44
N ALA A 109 -18.85 0.19 5.35
CA ALA A 109 -17.94 -0.33 4.34
C ALA A 109 -17.75 -1.84 4.49
N GLY A 110 -17.52 -2.34 5.70
CA GLY A 110 -17.39 -3.77 5.97
C GLY A 110 -18.67 -4.53 5.63
N GLY A 111 -19.84 -4.00 6.01
CA GLY A 111 -21.14 -4.61 5.69
C GLY A 111 -21.34 -4.81 4.19
N ARG A 112 -20.95 -3.85 3.34
CA ARG A 112 -21.01 -3.97 1.87
C ARG A 112 -20.10 -5.06 1.30
N LEU A 113 -19.04 -5.39 2.03
CA LEU A 113 -18.11 -6.45 1.68
C LEU A 113 -18.45 -7.81 2.32
N GLY A 114 -19.59 -7.92 3.04
CA GLY A 114 -19.96 -9.13 3.78
C GLY A 114 -19.05 -9.40 4.99
N LEU A 115 -18.45 -8.35 5.54
CA LEU A 115 -17.50 -8.43 6.63
C LEU A 115 -18.07 -7.83 7.92
N ARG A 116 -17.79 -8.48 9.04
CA ARG A 116 -18.13 -7.97 10.37
C ARG A 116 -16.97 -7.16 10.93
N PHE A 117 -17.24 -5.92 11.29
CA PHE A 117 -16.27 -5.05 11.94
C PHE A 117 -15.80 -5.65 13.28
N VAL A 118 -14.51 -5.69 13.51
CA VAL A 118 -13.89 -6.12 14.77
C VAL A 118 -13.29 -4.94 15.50
N GLN A 119 -12.30 -4.27 14.89
CA GLN A 119 -11.57 -3.19 15.55
C GLN A 119 -10.94 -2.24 14.54
N ASP A 120 -10.94 -0.95 14.89
CA ASP A 120 -10.16 0.09 14.22
C ASP A 120 -8.81 0.28 14.94
N PHE A 121 -7.71 0.19 14.20
CA PHE A 121 -6.35 0.39 14.70
C PHE A 121 -5.80 1.78 14.42
N GLY A 122 -6.62 2.65 13.84
CA GLY A 122 -6.24 4.00 13.44
C GLY A 122 -5.59 4.06 12.05
N ASN A 123 -5.40 5.28 11.55
CA ASN A 123 -4.78 5.53 10.24
C ASN A 123 -5.43 4.76 9.07
N GLY A 124 -6.72 4.45 9.17
CA GLY A 124 -7.47 3.71 8.15
C GLY A 124 -7.25 2.19 8.16
N VAL A 125 -6.50 1.66 9.12
CA VAL A 125 -6.26 0.21 9.24
C VAL A 125 -7.34 -0.41 10.13
N VAL A 126 -8.14 -1.28 9.55
CA VAL A 126 -9.31 -1.86 10.21
C VAL A 126 -9.28 -3.38 10.09
N LEU A 127 -9.57 -4.06 11.20
CA LEU A 127 -9.72 -5.50 11.25
C LEU A 127 -11.18 -5.88 11.15
N TYR A 128 -11.44 -6.81 10.26
CA TYR A 128 -12.73 -7.45 10.10
C TYR A 128 -12.63 -8.96 10.26
N ARG A 129 -13.75 -9.57 10.51
CA ARG A 129 -13.93 -11.01 10.45
C ARG A 129 -14.98 -11.32 9.38
N ARG A 130 -14.78 -12.39 8.64
CA ARG A 130 -15.78 -12.85 7.68
C ARG A 130 -17.08 -13.20 8.42
N GLY A 131 -18.20 -12.73 7.90
CA GLY A 131 -19.51 -13.18 8.37
C GLY A 131 -19.70 -14.66 8.00
N THR A 132 -20.15 -15.45 8.95
CA THR A 132 -20.67 -16.80 8.69
C THR A 132 -22.06 -16.69 8.12
#